data_571bb70526db7dadef84c1ef3990fc17
#
_entry.id   571bb70526db7dadef84c1ef3990fc17
#
_cell.length_a   1.000
_cell.length_b   1.000
_cell.length_c   1.000
_cell.angle_alpha   90.00
_cell.angle_beta   90.00
_cell.angle_gamma   90.00
#
_symmetry.space_group_name_H-M   'P 1'
#
loop_
_entity.id
_entity.type
_entity.pdbx_description
1 polymer ?
#
loop_
_entity_poly.entity_id
_entity_poly.type
_entity_poly.pdbx_seq_one_letter_code
_entity_poly.pdbx_strand_id
1 'polypeptide(L)'
;MGVIAKQSIRGTIVTYIGVAVGFVTTFFVLTRFLTTEEVGLARVLVDAATLFIGLAQLGTTSSIIRFYPYFKEPDDSSDVSDHGFFFWTLVVPLAGFILFSIVYCVCNVPLGHWFDEKSPLFMDYYYAILPLAFFMLYQSVFETNANVLMRIVVPRAVREIGVRVGLLAVYLLYAFRVLSLDGFVASLGVVYAVAAVINVFYVFSVRRITLRPDWAFLREHKQVVRRYLRYTLFLFVSALASVLAPVLSSFFITAQMGLNYTGIFAIATYMATMVSIPYRSVTAIAAPQLAAAIKERDRRQTITLIRQCSNNLLLIGGMIFLLIWINIDLIYHILPNGTTYVAAKNVVFILGLSQLILATFNIVLSALNYSRFYAFSLLYSVVLTVTALVLNNRLIPLYGIDGAALSNLLSYALYFLLIVGTLHIAAGVSPWSRNMFKTLALLLAVFAADWVWQRWLPIPNLWLSSLVRTAVLMGAGAVIAFRYRLSPEINEWINSRRV
;
A
#
# COMPACT_ATOMS: atom_id res chain seq x y z
N MET A 1 -13.93 -8.46 -24.98
CA MET A 1 -13.43 -7.79 -23.76
C MET A 1 -13.16 -6.32 -24.08
N GLY A 2 -13.78 -5.39 -23.35
CA GLY A 2 -13.57 -3.95 -23.56
C GLY A 2 -12.12 -3.53 -23.25
N VAL A 3 -11.69 -2.39 -23.80
CA VAL A 3 -10.33 -1.83 -23.63
C VAL A 3 -9.94 -1.74 -22.15
N ILE A 4 -10.87 -1.36 -21.28
CA ILE A 4 -10.67 -1.23 -19.81
C ILE A 4 -10.32 -2.59 -19.20
N ALA A 5 -11.04 -3.66 -19.52
CA ALA A 5 -10.78 -4.99 -18.97
C ALA A 5 -9.38 -5.51 -19.39
N LYS A 6 -9.00 -5.30 -20.67
CA LYS A 6 -7.68 -5.68 -21.19
C LYS A 6 -6.54 -4.92 -20.48
N GLN A 7 -6.71 -3.62 -20.23
CA GLN A 7 -5.72 -2.81 -19.50
C GLN A 7 -5.65 -3.20 -18.03
N SER A 8 -6.76 -3.50 -17.37
CA SER A 8 -6.79 -3.97 -15.98
C SER A 8 -6.04 -5.29 -15.78
N ILE A 9 -6.27 -6.27 -16.67
CA ILE A 9 -5.57 -7.56 -16.62
C ILE A 9 -4.06 -7.38 -16.82
N ARG A 10 -3.65 -6.61 -17.83
CA ARG A 10 -2.23 -6.30 -18.06
C ARG A 10 -1.60 -5.58 -16.86
N GLY A 11 -2.30 -4.59 -16.29
CA GLY A 11 -1.86 -3.89 -15.10
C GLY A 11 -1.70 -4.81 -13.88
N THR A 12 -2.57 -5.80 -13.72
CA THR A 12 -2.48 -6.80 -12.65
C THR A 12 -1.25 -7.70 -12.83
N ILE A 13 -1.00 -8.20 -14.06
CA ILE A 13 0.21 -9.00 -14.37
C ILE A 13 1.47 -8.21 -14.04
N VAL A 14 1.56 -6.95 -14.47
CA VAL A 14 2.66 -6.05 -14.17
C VAL A 14 2.89 -5.92 -12.66
N THR A 15 1.83 -5.78 -11.88
CA THR A 15 1.93 -5.69 -10.41
C THR A 15 2.50 -6.97 -9.80
N TYR A 16 2.07 -8.15 -10.24
CA TYR A 16 2.60 -9.42 -9.71
C TYR A 16 4.06 -9.65 -10.09
N ILE A 17 4.47 -9.30 -11.33
CA ILE A 17 5.89 -9.32 -11.73
C ILE A 17 6.70 -8.40 -10.81
N GLY A 18 6.23 -7.17 -10.58
CA GLY A 18 6.87 -6.24 -9.67
C GLY A 18 6.97 -6.79 -8.24
N VAL A 19 5.93 -7.45 -7.72
CA VAL A 19 5.98 -8.11 -6.41
C VAL A 19 7.05 -9.20 -6.37
N ALA A 20 7.19 -10.01 -7.42
CA ALA A 20 8.22 -11.04 -7.50
C ALA A 20 9.63 -10.43 -7.49
N VAL A 21 9.88 -9.36 -8.27
CA VAL A 21 11.16 -8.63 -8.23
C VAL A 21 11.41 -8.06 -6.84
N GLY A 22 10.42 -7.41 -6.22
CA GLY A 22 10.54 -6.87 -4.87
C GLY A 22 10.82 -7.96 -3.83
N PHE A 23 10.23 -9.15 -3.99
CA PHE A 23 10.50 -10.29 -3.12
C PHE A 23 11.97 -10.72 -3.20
N VAL A 24 12.48 -10.95 -4.41
CA VAL A 24 13.89 -11.31 -4.61
C VAL A 24 14.82 -10.24 -4.04
N THR A 25 14.56 -8.97 -4.33
CA THR A 25 15.34 -7.84 -3.84
C THR A 25 15.38 -7.81 -2.32
N THR A 26 14.21 -7.88 -1.67
CA THR A 26 14.10 -7.69 -0.21
C THR A 26 14.63 -8.92 0.54
N PHE A 27 14.29 -10.14 0.08
CA PHE A 27 14.65 -11.36 0.80
C PHE A 27 16.07 -11.85 0.56
N PHE A 28 16.64 -11.65 -0.63
CA PHE A 28 17.93 -12.23 -0.97
C PHE A 28 19.03 -11.19 -1.13
N VAL A 29 18.71 -10.00 -1.62
CA VAL A 29 19.73 -8.97 -1.85
C VAL A 29 19.93 -8.10 -0.61
N LEU A 30 18.85 -7.48 -0.11
CA LEU A 30 18.97 -6.60 1.06
C LEU A 30 19.52 -7.34 2.28
N THR A 31 18.96 -8.50 2.61
CA THR A 31 19.36 -9.25 3.81
C THR A 31 20.75 -9.88 3.70
N ARG A 32 21.27 -10.08 2.48
CA ARG A 32 22.60 -10.67 2.27
C ARG A 32 23.71 -9.63 2.30
N PHE A 33 23.48 -8.48 1.68
CA PHE A 33 24.55 -7.54 1.36
C PHE A 33 24.50 -6.26 2.18
N LEU A 34 23.34 -5.87 2.71
CA LEU A 34 23.21 -4.66 3.51
C LEU A 34 23.11 -5.02 5.00
N THR A 35 23.63 -4.11 5.83
CA THR A 35 23.42 -4.17 7.28
C THR A 35 21.95 -3.80 7.61
N THR A 36 21.48 -4.19 8.78
CA THR A 36 20.15 -3.82 9.26
C THR A 36 19.97 -2.31 9.36
N GLU A 37 21.04 -1.58 9.65
CA GLU A 37 21.05 -0.12 9.72
C GLU A 37 20.87 0.53 8.33
N GLU A 38 21.55 0.04 7.32
CA GLU A 38 21.43 0.51 5.94
C GLU A 38 20.06 0.17 5.35
N VAL A 39 19.51 -1.00 5.66
CA VAL A 39 18.11 -1.36 5.30
C VAL A 39 17.13 -0.42 5.98
N GLY A 40 17.36 -0.10 7.26
CA GLY A 40 16.57 0.85 8.04
C GLY A 40 16.64 2.26 7.45
N LEU A 41 17.85 2.72 7.09
CA LEU A 41 18.06 4.02 6.46
C LEU A 41 17.30 4.11 5.13
N ALA A 42 17.50 3.16 4.23
CA ALA A 42 16.79 3.14 2.95
C ALA A 42 15.26 3.14 3.15
N ARG A 43 14.77 2.39 4.13
CA ARG A 43 13.34 2.32 4.46
C ARG A 43 12.81 3.65 4.96
N VAL A 44 13.44 4.27 5.95
CA VAL A 44 12.94 5.51 6.54
C VAL A 44 13.03 6.69 5.57
N LEU A 45 14.05 6.74 4.69
CA LEU A 45 14.16 7.76 3.65
C LEU A 45 13.00 7.68 2.65
N VAL A 46 12.64 6.47 2.21
CA VAL A 46 11.49 6.27 1.30
C VAL A 46 10.16 6.55 2.02
N ASP A 47 10.02 6.16 3.28
CA ASP A 47 8.83 6.44 4.08
C ASP A 47 8.68 7.96 4.32
N ALA A 48 9.77 8.68 4.61
CA ALA A 48 9.80 10.13 4.75
C ALA A 48 9.44 10.83 3.42
N ALA A 49 10.02 10.41 2.30
CA ALA A 49 9.66 10.93 1.00
C ALA A 49 8.18 10.67 0.67
N THR A 50 7.65 9.50 1.02
CA THR A 50 6.23 9.15 0.82
C THR A 50 5.31 10.05 1.64
N LEU A 51 5.66 10.32 2.89
CA LEU A 51 4.93 11.28 3.74
C LEU A 51 4.97 12.70 3.14
N PHE A 52 6.16 13.13 2.73
CA PHE A 52 6.36 14.44 2.11
C PHE A 52 5.50 14.61 0.85
N ILE A 53 5.43 13.59 -0.01
CA ILE A 53 4.58 13.58 -1.20
C ILE A 53 3.11 13.73 -0.82
N GLY A 54 2.64 13.00 0.20
CA GLY A 54 1.27 13.12 0.71
C GLY A 54 0.88 14.54 1.06
N LEU A 55 1.83 15.30 1.64
CA LEU A 55 1.71 16.73 1.94
C LEU A 55 1.78 17.59 0.66
N ALA A 56 2.83 17.41 -0.13
CA ALA A 56 3.13 18.25 -1.29
C ALA A 56 2.10 18.15 -2.42
N GLN A 57 1.45 16.99 -2.57
CA GLN A 57 0.39 16.80 -3.57
C GLN A 57 -0.83 17.70 -3.35
N LEU A 58 -1.09 18.19 -2.14
CA LEU A 58 -2.27 19.00 -1.80
C LEU A 58 -3.60 18.37 -2.30
N GLY A 59 -3.68 17.05 -2.40
CA GLY A 59 -4.86 16.33 -2.94
C GLY A 59 -5.00 16.37 -4.47
N THR A 60 -4.00 16.84 -5.20
CA THR A 60 -4.04 17.06 -6.66
C THR A 60 -4.33 15.77 -7.43
N THR A 61 -3.72 14.63 -7.09
CA THR A 61 -3.90 13.38 -7.81
C THR A 61 -5.37 12.92 -7.88
N SER A 62 -6.10 13.03 -6.79
CA SER A 62 -7.53 12.69 -6.77
C SER A 62 -8.38 13.75 -7.46
N SER A 63 -7.97 15.02 -7.38
CA SER A 63 -8.66 16.13 -8.05
C SER A 63 -8.50 16.06 -9.57
N ILE A 64 -7.36 15.66 -10.08
CA ILE A 64 -7.11 15.44 -11.51
C ILE A 64 -8.17 14.49 -12.09
N ILE A 65 -8.35 13.32 -11.47
CA ILE A 65 -9.29 12.29 -11.96
C ILE A 65 -10.73 12.83 -12.03
N ARG A 66 -11.13 13.62 -11.02
CA ARG A 66 -12.51 14.11 -10.92
C ARG A 66 -12.80 15.30 -11.83
N PHE A 67 -11.86 16.22 -11.95
CA PHE A 67 -12.11 17.51 -12.61
C PHE A 67 -11.66 17.56 -14.07
N TYR A 68 -10.81 16.66 -14.53
CA TYR A 68 -10.40 16.58 -15.93
C TYR A 68 -11.58 16.64 -16.94
N PRO A 69 -12.72 15.91 -16.72
CA PRO A 69 -13.83 15.97 -17.65
C PRO A 69 -14.50 17.35 -17.79
N TYR A 70 -14.33 18.26 -16.80
CA TYR A 70 -14.88 19.61 -16.85
C TYR A 70 -14.02 20.58 -17.66
N PHE A 71 -12.76 20.22 -17.95
CA PHE A 71 -11.81 20.99 -18.72
C PHE A 71 -11.61 20.42 -20.12
N LYS A 72 -12.14 19.25 -20.40
CA LYS A 72 -12.06 18.60 -21.72
C LYS A 72 -13.17 19.12 -22.61
N GLU A 73 -12.83 19.65 -23.80
CA GLU A 73 -13.84 19.97 -24.81
C GLU A 73 -14.51 18.71 -25.38
N PRO A 74 -15.81 18.81 -25.75
CA PRO A 74 -16.58 17.66 -26.24
C PRO A 74 -16.15 17.17 -27.63
N ASP A 75 -15.35 17.92 -28.36
CA ASP A 75 -15.03 17.65 -29.75
C ASP A 75 -13.93 16.60 -29.90
N ASP A 76 -14.19 15.60 -30.74
CA ASP A 76 -13.38 14.37 -30.92
C ASP A 76 -12.14 14.57 -31.81
N SER A 77 -11.76 15.84 -32.07
CA SER A 77 -10.55 16.16 -32.83
C SER A 77 -9.29 15.85 -32.00
N SER A 78 -8.26 15.35 -32.66
CA SER A 78 -6.97 14.95 -32.07
C SER A 78 -6.21 16.09 -31.36
N ASP A 79 -6.72 17.30 -31.38
CA ASP A 79 -6.13 18.53 -30.83
C ASP A 79 -7.03 19.12 -29.74
N VAL A 80 -7.53 18.28 -28.83
CA VAL A 80 -8.43 18.67 -27.74
C VAL A 80 -7.72 19.60 -26.77
N SER A 81 -8.16 20.86 -26.71
CA SER A 81 -7.76 21.79 -25.67
C SER A 81 -8.21 21.28 -24.29
N ASP A 82 -7.30 21.31 -23.31
CA ASP A 82 -7.61 21.03 -21.91
C ASP A 82 -7.69 22.33 -21.08
N HIS A 83 -7.84 23.46 -21.75
CA HIS A 83 -7.89 24.81 -21.15
C HIS A 83 -6.77 25.06 -20.13
N GLY A 84 -5.59 24.47 -20.39
CA GLY A 84 -4.43 24.60 -19.51
C GLY A 84 -4.57 23.83 -18.19
N PHE A 85 -5.48 22.86 -18.08
CA PHE A 85 -5.63 22.06 -16.87
C PHE A 85 -4.37 21.30 -16.52
N PHE A 86 -3.68 20.75 -17.53
CA PHE A 86 -2.41 20.06 -17.34
C PHE A 86 -1.34 20.96 -16.69
N PHE A 87 -1.26 22.23 -17.07
CA PHE A 87 -0.36 23.18 -16.43
C PHE A 87 -0.62 23.25 -14.91
N TRP A 88 -1.87 23.33 -14.47
CA TRP A 88 -2.22 23.39 -13.06
C TRP A 88 -1.92 22.07 -12.33
N THR A 89 -2.01 20.93 -13.02
CA THR A 89 -1.62 19.64 -12.42
C THR A 89 -0.12 19.55 -12.10
N LEU A 90 0.71 20.37 -12.73
CA LEU A 90 2.14 20.47 -12.45
C LEU A 90 2.46 21.57 -11.42
N VAL A 91 1.82 22.74 -11.55
CA VAL A 91 2.14 23.91 -10.73
C VAL A 91 1.64 23.78 -9.29
N VAL A 92 0.45 23.21 -9.07
CA VAL A 92 -0.11 23.06 -7.72
C VAL A 92 0.76 22.14 -6.84
N PRO A 93 1.18 20.94 -7.29
CA PRO A 93 2.12 20.12 -6.53
C PRO A 93 3.49 20.76 -6.36
N LEU A 94 3.98 21.56 -7.33
CA LEU A 94 5.23 22.30 -7.20
C LEU A 94 5.14 23.34 -6.08
N ALA A 95 4.06 24.11 -6.06
CA ALA A 95 3.83 25.09 -4.99
C ALA A 95 3.73 24.39 -3.61
N GLY A 96 3.02 23.26 -3.54
CA GLY A 96 2.99 22.43 -2.34
C GLY A 96 4.36 21.92 -1.95
N PHE A 97 5.14 21.42 -2.91
CA PHE A 97 6.51 20.96 -2.68
C PHE A 97 7.39 22.07 -2.10
N ILE A 98 7.38 23.26 -2.69
CA ILE A 98 8.17 24.41 -2.22
C ILE A 98 7.73 24.80 -0.79
N LEU A 99 6.42 24.92 -0.55
CA LEU A 99 5.86 25.25 0.76
C LEU A 99 6.33 24.26 1.83
N PHE A 100 6.15 22.97 1.60
CA PHE A 100 6.51 21.94 2.57
C PHE A 100 8.03 21.72 2.66
N SER A 101 8.81 22.03 1.62
CA SER A 101 10.28 22.05 1.71
C SER A 101 10.77 23.13 2.67
N ILE A 102 10.17 24.31 2.65
CA ILE A 102 10.48 25.38 3.61
C ILE A 102 10.16 24.90 5.03
N VAL A 103 8.96 24.34 5.25
CA VAL A 103 8.57 23.80 6.55
C VAL A 103 9.54 22.70 6.99
N TYR A 104 9.90 21.78 6.09
CA TYR A 104 10.83 20.69 6.35
C TYR A 104 12.21 21.18 6.78
N CYS A 105 12.75 22.19 6.08
CA CYS A 105 14.02 22.81 6.43
C CYS A 105 13.99 23.49 7.81
N VAL A 106 12.88 24.14 8.18
CA VAL A 106 12.69 24.74 9.50
C VAL A 106 12.55 23.67 10.60
N CYS A 107 11.92 22.53 10.28
CA CYS A 107 11.74 21.42 11.21
C CYS A 107 13.02 20.60 11.49
N ASN A 108 14.14 20.89 10.80
CA ASN A 108 15.39 20.15 11.02
C ASN A 108 15.82 20.15 12.50
N VAL A 109 15.81 21.30 13.17
CA VAL A 109 16.25 21.43 14.56
C VAL A 109 15.36 20.63 15.52
N PRO A 110 14.02 20.79 15.54
CA PRO A 110 13.18 20.00 16.45
C PRO A 110 13.18 18.50 16.12
N LEU A 111 13.31 18.11 14.84
CA LEU A 111 13.43 16.72 14.46
C LEU A 111 14.80 16.14 14.81
N GLY A 112 15.88 16.92 14.69
CA GLY A 112 17.21 16.54 15.16
C GLY A 112 17.18 16.06 16.60
N HIS A 113 16.62 16.85 17.52
CA HIS A 113 16.50 16.46 18.92
C HIS A 113 15.75 15.13 19.15
N TRP A 114 14.89 14.73 18.22
CA TRP A 114 14.15 13.48 18.34
C TRP A 114 14.87 12.27 17.77
N PHE A 115 15.74 12.48 16.75
CA PHE A 115 16.41 11.41 16.03
C PHE A 115 17.90 11.28 16.36
N ASP A 116 18.61 12.37 16.71
CA ASP A 116 20.07 12.40 16.86
C ASP A 116 20.61 11.36 17.85
N GLU A 117 19.89 11.13 18.96
CA GLU A 117 20.35 10.23 19.99
C GLU A 117 20.43 8.75 19.53
N LYS A 118 19.44 8.31 18.72
CA LYS A 118 19.31 6.90 18.32
C LYS A 118 19.60 6.65 16.84
N SER A 119 19.52 7.66 16.01
CA SER A 119 19.62 7.54 14.55
C SER A 119 20.37 8.72 13.92
N PRO A 120 21.61 9.03 14.32
CA PRO A 120 22.36 10.15 13.76
C PRO A 120 22.53 10.02 12.24
N LEU A 121 22.77 8.80 11.75
CA LEU A 121 22.88 8.52 10.32
C LEU A 121 21.66 8.95 9.50
N PHE A 122 20.45 8.91 10.08
CA PHE A 122 19.26 9.42 9.39
C PHE A 122 19.32 10.95 9.25
N MET A 123 19.84 11.64 10.24
CA MET A 123 19.96 13.10 10.21
C MET A 123 21.07 13.57 9.26
N ASP A 124 22.14 12.79 9.07
CA ASP A 124 23.16 13.06 8.06
C ASP A 124 22.54 13.09 6.65
N TYR A 125 21.55 12.24 6.37
CA TYR A 125 20.84 12.18 5.09
C TYR A 125 19.48 12.90 5.08
N TYR A 126 19.20 13.73 6.09
CA TYR A 126 17.93 14.43 6.23
C TYR A 126 17.51 15.16 4.94
N TYR A 127 18.42 15.93 4.34
CA TYR A 127 18.14 16.69 3.14
C TYR A 127 18.06 15.84 1.85
N ALA A 128 18.56 14.61 1.86
CA ALA A 128 18.43 13.71 0.72
C ALA A 128 16.97 13.33 0.42
N ILE A 129 16.09 13.51 1.39
CA ILE A 129 14.64 13.26 1.25
C ILE A 129 14.02 14.26 0.24
N LEU A 130 14.50 15.50 0.14
CA LEU A 130 13.92 16.51 -0.74
C LEU A 130 14.01 16.13 -2.23
N PRO A 131 15.19 15.84 -2.82
CA PRO A 131 15.26 15.40 -4.21
C PRO A 131 14.52 14.06 -4.44
N LEU A 132 14.59 13.12 -3.49
CA LEU A 132 13.85 11.86 -3.57
C LEU A 132 12.34 12.12 -3.64
N ALA A 133 11.80 12.92 -2.73
CA ALA A 133 10.38 13.28 -2.70
C ALA A 133 9.95 14.05 -3.96
N PHE A 134 10.79 14.94 -4.49
CA PHE A 134 10.50 15.67 -5.71
C PHE A 134 10.26 14.74 -6.90
N PHE A 135 11.17 13.81 -7.15
CA PHE A 135 11.04 12.88 -8.26
C PHE A 135 9.89 11.88 -8.06
N MET A 136 9.69 11.39 -6.85
CA MET A 136 8.55 10.55 -6.52
C MET A 136 7.21 11.29 -6.71
N LEU A 137 7.13 12.56 -6.33
CA LEU A 137 5.95 13.42 -6.52
C LEU A 137 5.60 13.52 -8.01
N TYR A 138 6.56 13.90 -8.85
CA TYR A 138 6.32 14.08 -10.27
C TYR A 138 6.07 12.75 -10.99
N GLN A 139 6.70 11.65 -10.58
CA GLN A 139 6.34 10.32 -11.06
C GLN A 139 4.85 10.04 -10.81
N SER A 140 4.33 10.34 -9.62
CA SER A 140 2.93 10.14 -9.25
C SER A 140 1.97 11.06 -10.03
N VAL A 141 2.35 12.33 -10.22
CA VAL A 141 1.56 13.31 -10.99
C VAL A 141 1.43 12.90 -12.45
N PHE A 142 2.54 12.53 -13.10
CA PHE A 142 2.52 12.09 -14.50
C PHE A 142 1.81 10.75 -14.67
N GLU A 143 1.96 9.80 -13.73
CA GLU A 143 1.16 8.57 -13.71
C GLU A 143 -0.33 8.88 -13.67
N THR A 144 -0.75 9.82 -12.81
CA THR A 144 -2.16 10.20 -12.69
C THR A 144 -2.69 10.86 -13.97
N ASN A 145 -1.91 11.73 -14.60
CA ASN A 145 -2.26 12.33 -15.88
C ASN A 145 -2.38 11.28 -16.99
N ALA A 146 -1.49 10.29 -17.04
CA ALA A 146 -1.60 9.17 -17.98
C ALA A 146 -2.86 8.31 -17.71
N ASN A 147 -3.22 8.09 -16.45
CA ASN A 147 -4.43 7.35 -16.08
C ASN A 147 -5.69 8.04 -16.58
N VAL A 148 -5.77 9.37 -16.50
CA VAL A 148 -6.89 10.16 -17.03
C VAL A 148 -6.99 10.06 -18.55
N LEU A 149 -5.85 9.93 -19.24
CA LEU A 149 -5.78 9.68 -20.68
C LEU A 149 -6.04 8.20 -21.05
N MET A 150 -6.51 7.37 -20.11
CA MET A 150 -6.75 5.93 -20.27
C MET A 150 -5.50 5.13 -20.68
N ARG A 151 -4.31 5.62 -20.34
CA ARG A 151 -3.01 4.99 -20.64
C ARG A 151 -2.32 4.48 -19.38
N ILE A 152 -2.91 3.46 -18.73
CA ILE A 152 -2.54 3.00 -17.39
C ILE A 152 -1.31 2.07 -17.38
N VAL A 153 -1.08 1.31 -18.46
CA VAL A 153 -0.15 0.16 -18.43
C VAL A 153 1.31 0.59 -18.30
N VAL A 154 1.77 1.58 -19.08
CA VAL A 154 3.18 1.99 -19.10
C VAL A 154 3.60 2.68 -17.80
N PRO A 155 2.89 3.70 -17.27
CA PRO A 155 3.27 4.31 -16.01
C PRO A 155 3.23 3.34 -14.82
N ARG A 156 2.28 2.41 -14.83
CA ARG A 156 2.23 1.34 -13.83
C ARG A 156 3.41 0.39 -13.96
N ALA A 157 3.84 0.04 -15.18
CA ALA A 157 5.03 -0.79 -15.39
C ALA A 157 6.30 -0.08 -14.92
N VAL A 158 6.43 1.22 -15.18
CA VAL A 158 7.55 2.02 -14.68
C VAL A 158 7.59 2.00 -13.15
N ARG A 159 6.46 2.20 -12.47
CA ARG A 159 6.39 2.19 -11.01
C ARG A 159 6.62 0.80 -10.41
N GLU A 160 5.93 -0.23 -10.91
CA GLU A 160 5.94 -1.57 -10.30
C GLU A 160 7.16 -2.41 -10.69
N ILE A 161 7.68 -2.24 -11.90
CA ILE A 161 8.83 -3.01 -12.38
C ILE A 161 10.05 -2.11 -12.49
N GLY A 162 9.97 -0.99 -13.19
CA GLY A 162 11.12 -0.12 -13.48
C GLY A 162 11.80 0.37 -12.21
N VAL A 163 11.06 0.93 -11.27
CA VAL A 163 11.60 1.40 -9.98
C VAL A 163 12.20 0.23 -9.18
N ARG A 164 11.53 -0.93 -9.13
CA ARG A 164 12.05 -2.07 -8.36
C ARG A 164 13.31 -2.67 -8.97
N VAL A 165 13.39 -2.76 -10.29
CA VAL A 165 14.61 -3.19 -10.99
C VAL A 165 15.73 -2.15 -10.81
N GLY A 166 15.40 -0.87 -10.90
CA GLY A 166 16.36 0.21 -10.61
C GLY A 166 16.91 0.15 -9.19
N LEU A 167 16.03 -0.02 -8.19
CA LEU A 167 16.44 -0.20 -6.80
C LEU A 167 17.28 -1.47 -6.62
N LEU A 168 16.91 -2.60 -7.24
CA LEU A 168 17.71 -3.82 -7.23
C LEU A 168 19.12 -3.56 -7.78
N ALA A 169 19.22 -2.84 -8.90
CA ALA A 169 20.53 -2.49 -9.48
C ALA A 169 21.35 -1.61 -8.51
N VAL A 170 20.75 -0.62 -7.86
CA VAL A 170 21.41 0.23 -6.87
C VAL A 170 21.91 -0.60 -5.68
N TYR A 171 21.09 -1.50 -5.15
CA TYR A 171 21.49 -2.39 -4.05
C TYR A 171 22.63 -3.32 -4.44
N LEU A 172 22.66 -3.84 -5.66
CA LEU A 172 23.75 -4.68 -6.15
C LEU A 172 25.03 -3.85 -6.37
N LEU A 173 24.96 -2.65 -6.94
CA LEU A 173 26.10 -1.77 -7.11
C LEU A 173 26.72 -1.40 -5.75
N TYR A 174 25.89 -1.15 -4.75
CA TYR A 174 26.36 -0.93 -3.38
C TYR A 174 26.98 -2.20 -2.78
N ALA A 175 26.33 -3.34 -2.94
CA ALA A 175 26.83 -4.64 -2.48
C ALA A 175 28.21 -4.98 -3.05
N PHE A 176 28.45 -4.67 -4.32
CA PHE A 176 29.75 -4.84 -4.98
C PHE A 176 30.76 -3.71 -4.70
N ARG A 177 30.42 -2.79 -3.76
CA ARG A 177 31.28 -1.66 -3.36
C ARG A 177 31.64 -0.70 -4.51
N VAL A 178 30.80 -0.65 -5.55
CA VAL A 178 30.92 0.35 -6.64
C VAL A 178 30.45 1.72 -6.16
N LEU A 179 29.45 1.74 -5.25
CA LEU A 179 28.92 2.96 -4.65
C LEU A 179 29.36 3.06 -3.19
N SER A 180 29.69 4.27 -2.74
CA SER A 180 29.76 4.61 -1.32
C SER A 180 28.34 4.73 -0.74
N LEU A 181 28.21 4.89 0.58
CA LEU A 181 26.91 5.10 1.23
C LEU A 181 26.22 6.37 0.70
N ASP A 182 26.99 7.46 0.50
CA ASP A 182 26.48 8.69 -0.11
C ASP A 182 25.98 8.44 -1.54
N GLY A 183 26.77 7.69 -2.34
CA GLY A 183 26.40 7.28 -3.69
C GLY A 183 25.14 6.41 -3.70
N PHE A 184 25.00 5.51 -2.72
CA PHE A 184 23.82 4.69 -2.55
C PHE A 184 22.56 5.53 -2.28
N VAL A 185 22.61 6.43 -1.30
CA VAL A 185 21.49 7.31 -0.96
C VAL A 185 21.12 8.23 -2.13
N ALA A 186 22.11 8.83 -2.81
CA ALA A 186 21.87 9.64 -3.98
C ALA A 186 21.22 8.84 -5.12
N SER A 187 21.67 7.59 -5.32
CA SER A 187 21.15 6.70 -6.38
C SER A 187 19.68 6.31 -6.17
N LEU A 188 19.18 6.29 -4.92
CA LEU A 188 17.73 6.13 -4.67
C LEU A 188 16.94 7.25 -5.37
N GLY A 189 17.40 8.50 -5.25
CA GLY A 189 16.80 9.63 -5.94
C GLY A 189 16.90 9.52 -7.46
N VAL A 190 18.03 9.05 -7.99
CA VAL A 190 18.26 8.85 -9.43
C VAL A 190 17.28 7.84 -10.02
N VAL A 191 17.00 6.73 -9.33
CA VAL A 191 16.01 5.73 -9.79
C VAL A 191 14.63 6.36 -9.98
N TYR A 192 14.17 7.16 -9.03
CA TYR A 192 12.89 7.85 -9.14
C TYR A 192 12.93 9.00 -10.16
N ALA A 193 14.08 9.64 -10.33
CA ALA A 193 14.27 10.65 -11.39
C ALA A 193 14.11 10.02 -12.77
N VAL A 194 14.76 8.89 -13.03
CA VAL A 194 14.61 8.15 -14.29
C VAL A 194 13.17 7.72 -14.51
N ALA A 195 12.50 7.20 -13.48
CA ALA A 195 11.09 6.81 -13.56
C ALA A 195 10.18 8.03 -13.87
N ALA A 196 10.42 9.18 -13.25
CA ALA A 196 9.68 10.40 -13.52
C ALA A 196 9.91 10.87 -14.98
N VAL A 197 11.16 10.89 -15.44
CA VAL A 197 11.53 11.28 -16.80
C VAL A 197 10.86 10.37 -17.84
N ILE A 198 10.86 9.06 -17.64
CA ILE A 198 10.16 8.11 -18.54
C ILE A 198 8.67 8.46 -18.60
N ASN A 199 8.03 8.72 -17.47
CA ASN A 199 6.62 9.08 -17.42
C ASN A 199 6.33 10.43 -18.08
N VAL A 200 7.23 11.41 -17.94
CA VAL A 200 7.15 12.70 -18.64
C VAL A 200 7.15 12.46 -20.15
N PHE A 201 8.19 11.81 -20.69
CA PHE A 201 8.28 11.53 -22.12
C PHE A 201 7.08 10.73 -22.63
N TYR A 202 6.62 9.76 -21.87
CA TYR A 202 5.46 8.97 -22.25
C TYR A 202 4.20 9.82 -22.37
N VAL A 203 3.90 10.67 -21.38
CA VAL A 203 2.71 11.51 -21.39
C VAL A 203 2.75 12.51 -22.56
N PHE A 204 3.90 13.13 -22.81
CA PHE A 204 4.07 14.05 -23.93
C PHE A 204 4.03 13.36 -25.30
N SER A 205 4.40 12.06 -25.38
CA SER A 205 4.29 11.27 -26.64
C SER A 205 2.86 10.86 -26.96
N VAL A 206 2.01 10.70 -25.95
CA VAL A 206 0.61 10.27 -26.11
C VAL A 206 -0.29 11.41 -26.59
N ARG A 207 0.03 12.63 -26.18
CA ARG A 207 -0.80 13.81 -26.46
C ARG A 207 0.06 15.07 -26.58
N ARG A 208 -0.32 15.95 -27.52
CA ARG A 208 0.18 17.33 -27.52
C ARG A 208 -0.44 18.06 -26.33
N ILE A 209 0.41 18.49 -25.38
CA ILE A 209 0.00 19.15 -24.16
C ILE A 209 0.40 20.61 -24.23
N THR A 210 -0.55 21.49 -23.98
CA THR A 210 -0.28 22.92 -23.86
C THR A 210 0.10 23.24 -22.41
N LEU A 211 1.35 23.69 -22.22
CA LEU A 211 1.83 24.17 -20.90
C LEU A 211 1.50 25.64 -20.66
N ARG A 212 0.38 26.12 -21.21
CA ARG A 212 -0.06 27.50 -21.02
C ARG A 212 -1.39 27.53 -20.28
N PRO A 213 -1.50 28.34 -19.20
CA PRO A 213 -2.76 28.46 -18.49
C PRO A 213 -3.77 29.28 -19.33
N ASP A 214 -4.99 28.78 -19.43
CA ASP A 214 -6.10 29.53 -20.01
C ASP A 214 -6.79 30.39 -18.93
N TRP A 215 -6.32 31.61 -18.80
CA TRP A 215 -6.86 32.57 -17.83
C TRP A 215 -8.30 33.03 -18.18
N ALA A 216 -8.70 32.99 -19.46
CA ALA A 216 -10.03 33.36 -19.90
C ALA A 216 -11.04 32.32 -19.39
N PHE A 217 -10.77 31.04 -19.62
CA PHE A 217 -11.58 29.93 -19.13
C PHE A 217 -11.74 29.96 -17.61
N LEU A 218 -10.65 30.19 -16.85
CA LEU A 218 -10.70 30.25 -15.39
C LEU A 218 -11.56 31.42 -14.86
N ARG A 219 -11.54 32.57 -15.54
CA ARG A 219 -12.36 33.74 -15.19
C ARG A 219 -13.85 33.50 -15.46
N GLU A 220 -14.15 32.85 -16.55
CA GLU A 220 -15.52 32.51 -16.94
C GLU A 220 -16.12 31.43 -16.04
N HIS A 221 -15.33 30.39 -15.70
CA HIS A 221 -15.79 29.26 -14.93
C HIS A 221 -15.39 29.30 -13.44
N LYS A 222 -15.49 30.46 -12.79
CA LYS A 222 -15.14 30.69 -11.37
C LYS A 222 -15.77 29.68 -10.41
N GLN A 223 -16.97 29.21 -10.70
CA GLN A 223 -17.67 28.23 -9.87
C GLN A 223 -16.98 26.86 -9.91
N VAL A 224 -16.47 26.45 -11.08
CA VAL A 224 -15.73 25.18 -11.25
C VAL A 224 -14.41 25.27 -10.49
N VAL A 225 -13.68 26.38 -10.64
CA VAL A 225 -12.41 26.63 -9.93
C VAL A 225 -12.61 26.63 -8.41
N ARG A 226 -13.64 27.33 -7.88
CA ARG A 226 -13.93 27.36 -6.45
C ARG A 226 -14.30 25.98 -5.93
N ARG A 227 -15.05 25.18 -6.72
CA ARG A 227 -15.41 23.79 -6.38
C ARG A 227 -14.17 22.89 -6.40
N TYR A 228 -13.28 23.05 -7.38
CA TYR A 228 -12.00 22.38 -7.45
C TYR A 228 -11.14 22.63 -6.20
N LEU A 229 -10.92 23.90 -5.85
CA LEU A 229 -10.09 24.28 -4.70
C LEU A 229 -10.65 23.73 -3.37
N ARG A 230 -11.98 23.85 -3.16
CA ARG A 230 -12.63 23.32 -1.95
C ARG A 230 -12.49 21.81 -1.87
N TYR A 231 -12.67 21.12 -2.98
CA TYR A 231 -12.54 19.67 -3.05
C TYR A 231 -11.11 19.20 -2.83
N THR A 232 -10.14 19.87 -3.43
CA THR A 232 -8.70 19.60 -3.30
C THR A 232 -8.26 19.77 -1.84
N LEU A 233 -8.71 20.83 -1.17
CA LEU A 233 -8.40 21.06 0.25
C LEU A 233 -9.00 19.97 1.16
N PHE A 234 -10.25 19.55 0.87
CA PHE A 234 -10.88 18.45 1.59
C PHE A 234 -10.10 17.14 1.42
N LEU A 235 -9.69 16.83 0.18
CA LEU A 235 -8.93 15.63 -0.12
C LEU A 235 -7.51 15.66 0.46
N PHE A 236 -6.91 16.84 0.61
CA PHE A 236 -5.61 16.99 1.25
C PHE A 236 -5.60 16.42 2.67
N VAL A 237 -6.61 16.76 3.48
CA VAL A 237 -6.72 16.24 4.86
C VAL A 237 -6.91 14.71 4.86
N SER A 238 -7.72 14.19 3.94
CA SER A 238 -7.95 12.74 3.82
C SER A 238 -6.68 12.01 3.35
N ALA A 239 -5.97 12.57 2.38
CA ALA A 239 -4.74 11.99 1.86
C ALA A 239 -3.65 11.95 2.93
N LEU A 240 -3.51 13.05 3.69
CA LEU A 240 -2.56 13.14 4.80
C LEU A 240 -2.78 12.02 5.83
N ALA A 241 -4.02 11.85 6.30
CA ALA A 241 -4.34 10.80 7.26
C ALA A 241 -4.05 9.38 6.71
N SER A 242 -4.34 9.16 5.42
CA SER A 242 -4.12 7.86 4.78
C SER A 242 -2.64 7.51 4.57
N VAL A 243 -1.79 8.52 4.37
CA VAL A 243 -0.34 8.32 4.17
C VAL A 243 0.40 8.23 5.50
N LEU A 244 -0.02 8.99 6.52
CA LEU A 244 0.64 9.00 7.83
C LEU A 244 0.60 7.63 8.50
N ALA A 245 -0.58 7.02 8.63
CA ALA A 245 -0.76 5.82 9.44
C ALA A 245 0.21 4.66 9.06
N PRO A 246 0.45 4.31 7.79
CA PRO A 246 1.35 3.22 7.42
C PRO A 246 2.83 3.47 7.72
N VAL A 247 3.27 4.74 7.76
CA VAL A 247 4.69 5.09 7.92
C VAL A 247 5.07 5.47 9.34
N LEU A 248 4.09 5.79 10.20
CA LEU A 248 4.33 6.23 11.57
C LEU A 248 5.21 5.27 12.36
N SER A 249 4.96 3.98 12.27
CA SER A 249 5.72 2.98 13.04
C SER A 249 7.21 2.99 12.68
N SER A 250 7.56 3.17 11.39
CA SER A 250 8.97 3.30 10.98
C SER A 250 9.64 4.52 11.62
N PHE A 251 8.96 5.66 11.66
CA PHE A 251 9.50 6.88 12.30
C PHE A 251 9.68 6.72 13.80
N PHE A 252 8.68 6.18 14.50
CA PHE A 252 8.77 5.97 15.93
C PHE A 252 9.85 4.96 16.31
N ILE A 253 9.99 3.86 15.56
CA ILE A 253 11.08 2.89 15.78
C ILE A 253 12.43 3.57 15.52
N THR A 254 12.59 4.31 14.44
CA THR A 254 13.83 5.02 14.10
C THR A 254 14.21 5.99 15.24
N ALA A 255 13.26 6.78 15.72
CA ALA A 255 13.51 7.77 16.77
C ALA A 255 13.81 7.15 18.15
N GLN A 256 13.11 6.08 18.51
CA GLN A 256 13.18 5.53 19.87
C GLN A 256 14.13 4.35 20.01
N MET A 257 14.36 3.58 18.95
CA MET A 257 15.15 2.34 18.98
C MET A 257 16.34 2.34 18.01
N GLY A 258 16.31 3.18 16.99
CA GLY A 258 17.37 3.28 16.00
C GLY A 258 17.10 2.57 14.67
N LEU A 259 17.94 2.85 13.67
CA LEU A 259 17.82 2.35 12.29
C LEU A 259 17.92 0.81 12.20
N ASN A 260 18.73 0.17 13.05
CA ASN A 260 18.83 -1.29 13.06
C ASN A 260 17.49 -1.97 13.26
N TYR A 261 16.71 -1.51 14.24
CA TYR A 261 15.37 -2.04 14.51
C TYR A 261 14.37 -1.68 13.41
N THR A 262 14.54 -0.52 12.78
CA THR A 262 13.75 -0.13 11.62
C THR A 262 13.99 -1.06 10.45
N GLY A 263 15.25 -1.47 10.20
CA GLY A 263 15.60 -2.45 9.19
C GLY A 263 14.99 -3.83 9.44
N ILE A 264 15.06 -4.32 10.68
CA ILE A 264 14.43 -5.59 11.09
C ILE A 264 12.91 -5.52 10.90
N PHE A 265 12.28 -4.44 11.34
CA PHE A 265 10.84 -4.21 11.18
C PHE A 265 10.42 -4.08 9.71
N ALA A 266 11.25 -3.50 8.85
CA ALA A 266 10.98 -3.37 7.41
C ALA A 266 10.87 -4.74 6.72
N ILE A 267 11.77 -5.68 7.02
CA ILE A 267 11.72 -7.04 6.47
C ILE A 267 10.46 -7.77 6.95
N ALA A 268 10.14 -7.69 8.25
CA ALA A 268 8.92 -8.28 8.81
C ALA A 268 7.64 -7.67 8.18
N THR A 269 7.62 -6.35 7.99
CA THR A 269 6.52 -5.65 7.32
C THR A 269 6.35 -6.13 5.88
N TYR A 270 7.47 -6.36 5.17
CA TYR A 270 7.41 -6.88 3.81
C TYR A 270 6.79 -8.29 3.77
N MET A 271 7.19 -9.19 4.69
CA MET A 271 6.56 -10.52 4.83
C MET A 271 5.06 -10.40 5.09
N ALA A 272 4.67 -9.57 6.04
CA ALA A 272 3.27 -9.39 6.40
C ALA A 272 2.40 -8.83 5.26
N THR A 273 2.94 -7.89 4.46
CA THR A 273 2.20 -7.27 3.35
C THR A 273 1.82 -8.26 2.25
N MET A 274 2.48 -9.41 2.15
CA MET A 274 2.11 -10.47 1.19
C MET A 274 0.68 -10.97 1.43
N VAL A 275 0.22 -10.98 2.67
CA VAL A 275 -1.14 -11.39 3.07
C VAL A 275 -2.20 -10.51 2.39
N SER A 276 -1.90 -9.23 2.19
CA SER A 276 -2.84 -8.27 1.63
C SER A 276 -2.75 -8.10 0.10
N ILE A 277 -1.75 -8.70 -0.60
CA ILE A 277 -1.62 -8.54 -2.06
C ILE A 277 -2.91 -8.88 -2.83
N PRO A 278 -3.64 -9.98 -2.53
CA PRO A 278 -4.83 -10.37 -3.29
C PRO A 278 -5.94 -9.32 -3.27
N TYR A 279 -6.06 -8.51 -2.22
CA TYR A 279 -7.15 -7.53 -2.13
C TYR A 279 -7.09 -6.49 -3.25
N ARG A 280 -5.90 -6.14 -3.74
CA ARG A 280 -5.72 -5.15 -4.82
C ARG A 280 -6.41 -5.60 -6.11
N SER A 281 -6.28 -6.88 -6.45
CA SER A 281 -6.90 -7.45 -7.64
C SER A 281 -8.40 -7.63 -7.48
N VAL A 282 -8.85 -8.13 -6.34
CA VAL A 282 -10.28 -8.33 -6.05
C VAL A 282 -11.01 -6.99 -6.02
N THR A 283 -10.47 -5.99 -5.31
CA THR A 283 -11.09 -4.66 -5.21
C THR A 283 -11.12 -3.95 -6.57
N ALA A 284 -10.11 -4.11 -7.42
CA ALA A 284 -10.11 -3.49 -8.75
C ALA A 284 -11.27 -3.97 -9.63
N ILE A 285 -11.72 -5.21 -9.44
CA ILE A 285 -12.86 -5.81 -10.17
C ILE A 285 -14.19 -5.50 -9.46
N ALA A 286 -14.22 -5.62 -8.14
CA ALA A 286 -15.45 -5.50 -7.36
C ALA A 286 -15.89 -4.05 -7.11
N ALA A 287 -14.96 -3.10 -7.01
CA ALA A 287 -15.28 -1.71 -6.69
C ALA A 287 -16.21 -1.03 -7.71
N PRO A 288 -16.04 -1.17 -9.03
CA PRO A 288 -16.97 -0.61 -10.01
C PRO A 288 -18.37 -1.22 -9.90
N GLN A 289 -18.46 -2.55 -9.69
CA GLN A 289 -19.75 -3.24 -9.53
C GLN A 289 -20.46 -2.78 -8.25
N LEU A 290 -19.72 -2.62 -7.16
CA LEU A 290 -20.21 -2.12 -5.90
C LEU A 290 -20.72 -0.66 -6.03
N ALA A 291 -19.97 0.19 -6.75
CA ALA A 291 -20.39 1.56 -7.02
C ALA A 291 -21.69 1.64 -7.83
N ALA A 292 -21.85 0.77 -8.84
CA ALA A 292 -23.08 0.66 -9.63
C ALA A 292 -24.27 0.21 -8.76
N ALA A 293 -24.11 -0.87 -7.98
CA ALA A 293 -25.15 -1.38 -7.09
C ALA A 293 -25.60 -0.33 -6.05
N ILE A 294 -24.67 0.45 -5.49
CA ILE A 294 -24.98 1.53 -4.55
C ILE A 294 -25.71 2.68 -5.26
N LYS A 295 -25.30 3.05 -6.49
CA LYS A 295 -25.97 4.08 -7.29
C LYS A 295 -27.40 3.69 -7.64
N GLU A 296 -27.62 2.43 -8.01
CA GLU A 296 -28.93 1.86 -8.34
C GLU A 296 -29.79 1.57 -7.11
N ARG A 297 -29.25 1.78 -5.91
CA ARG A 297 -29.86 1.46 -4.61
C ARG A 297 -30.24 -0.03 -4.46
N ASP A 298 -29.56 -0.91 -5.18
CA ASP A 298 -29.71 -2.35 -5.00
C ASP A 298 -28.97 -2.81 -3.74
N ARG A 299 -29.71 -2.79 -2.63
CA ARG A 299 -29.20 -3.21 -1.32
C ARG A 299 -28.82 -4.69 -1.30
N ARG A 300 -29.56 -5.55 -2.02
CA ARG A 300 -29.31 -7.00 -2.03
C ARG A 300 -27.97 -7.30 -2.71
N GLN A 301 -27.76 -6.71 -3.89
CA GLN A 301 -26.50 -6.86 -4.61
C GLN A 301 -25.33 -6.26 -3.85
N THR A 302 -25.50 -5.08 -3.23
CA THR A 302 -24.47 -4.44 -2.38
C THR A 302 -24.02 -5.37 -1.24
N ILE A 303 -24.98 -5.94 -0.48
CA ILE A 303 -24.67 -6.85 0.64
C ILE A 303 -23.99 -8.11 0.12
N THR A 304 -24.46 -8.67 -0.99
CA THR A 304 -23.90 -9.89 -1.59
C THR A 304 -22.45 -9.67 -1.99
N LEU A 305 -22.14 -8.60 -2.73
CA LEU A 305 -20.78 -8.27 -3.16
C LEU A 305 -19.83 -8.06 -1.97
N ILE A 306 -20.27 -7.32 -0.95
CA ILE A 306 -19.46 -7.08 0.25
C ILE A 306 -19.16 -8.40 0.96
N ARG A 307 -20.15 -9.26 1.18
CA ARG A 307 -20.00 -10.54 1.87
C ARG A 307 -19.11 -11.52 1.10
N GLN A 308 -19.30 -11.61 -0.22
CA GLN A 308 -18.48 -12.45 -1.08
C GLN A 308 -17.02 -12.00 -1.09
N CYS A 309 -16.75 -10.72 -1.35
CA CYS A 309 -15.41 -10.19 -1.38
C CYS A 309 -14.71 -10.32 -0.03
N SER A 310 -15.37 -9.93 1.08
CA SER A 310 -14.78 -10.05 2.41
C SER A 310 -14.47 -11.49 2.79
N ASN A 311 -15.38 -12.44 2.50
CA ASN A 311 -15.15 -13.85 2.78
C ASN A 311 -14.03 -14.45 1.93
N ASN A 312 -13.99 -14.13 0.62
CA ASN A 312 -12.96 -14.64 -0.28
C ASN A 312 -11.57 -14.09 0.09
N LEU A 313 -11.51 -12.81 0.47
CA LEU A 313 -10.27 -12.18 0.92
C LEU A 313 -9.81 -12.69 2.29
N LEU A 314 -10.74 -12.99 3.20
CA LEU A 314 -10.43 -13.67 4.47
C LEU A 314 -9.87 -15.08 4.22
N LEU A 315 -10.47 -15.84 3.31
CA LEU A 315 -10.01 -17.20 2.99
C LEU A 315 -8.61 -17.16 2.34
N ILE A 316 -8.45 -16.39 1.25
CA ILE A 316 -7.19 -16.35 0.50
C ILE A 316 -6.09 -15.71 1.36
N GLY A 317 -6.35 -14.55 1.96
CA GLY A 317 -5.40 -13.86 2.82
C GLY A 317 -5.04 -14.68 4.06
N GLY A 318 -6.03 -15.34 4.68
CA GLY A 318 -5.83 -16.23 5.82
C GLY A 318 -4.96 -17.44 5.47
N MET A 319 -5.19 -18.06 4.31
CA MET A 319 -4.35 -19.17 3.84
C MET A 319 -2.90 -18.69 3.56
N ILE A 320 -2.71 -17.52 2.97
CA ILE A 320 -1.36 -16.94 2.78
C ILE A 320 -0.71 -16.65 4.14
N PHE A 321 -1.45 -16.07 5.08
CA PHE A 321 -0.96 -15.82 6.44
C PHE A 321 -0.50 -17.11 7.12
N LEU A 322 -1.32 -18.17 7.08
CA LEU A 322 -0.96 -19.48 7.64
C LEU A 322 0.21 -20.12 6.90
N LEU A 323 0.29 -19.99 5.58
CA LEU A 323 1.42 -20.48 4.80
C LEU A 323 2.74 -19.82 5.26
N ILE A 324 2.75 -18.50 5.47
CA ILE A 324 3.92 -17.79 5.99
C ILE A 324 4.22 -18.25 7.41
N TRP A 325 3.22 -18.34 8.28
CA TRP A 325 3.40 -18.68 9.69
C TRP A 325 3.90 -20.12 9.91
N ILE A 326 3.30 -21.10 9.23
CA ILE A 326 3.72 -22.51 9.31
C ILE A 326 5.19 -22.67 8.90
N ASN A 327 5.64 -21.85 7.94
CA ASN A 327 6.99 -21.91 7.40
C ASN A 327 7.94 -20.83 7.94
N ILE A 328 7.55 -20.08 8.96
CA ILE A 328 8.31 -18.90 9.41
C ILE A 328 9.76 -19.24 9.81
N ASP A 329 9.97 -20.38 10.48
CA ASP A 329 11.30 -20.81 10.92
C ASP A 329 12.17 -21.24 9.71
N LEU A 330 11.56 -21.90 8.71
CA LEU A 330 12.23 -22.22 7.45
C LEU A 330 12.56 -20.96 6.65
N ILE A 331 11.64 -19.98 6.61
CA ILE A 331 11.90 -18.70 5.93
C ILE A 331 13.11 -18.01 6.55
N TYR A 332 13.20 -17.92 7.88
CA TYR A 332 14.37 -17.33 8.54
C TYR A 332 15.65 -18.17 8.36
N HIS A 333 15.53 -19.49 8.21
CA HIS A 333 16.67 -20.35 7.93
C HIS A 333 17.22 -20.15 6.50
N ILE A 334 16.34 -19.92 5.52
CA ILE A 334 16.73 -19.66 4.13
C ILE A 334 17.21 -18.21 3.94
N LEU A 335 16.69 -17.31 4.74
CA LEU A 335 17.01 -15.89 4.64
C LEU A 335 18.49 -15.65 4.95
N PRO A 336 19.25 -15.00 4.05
CA PRO A 336 20.62 -14.59 4.38
C PRO A 336 20.62 -13.73 5.67
N ASN A 337 21.54 -14.00 6.59
CA ASN A 337 21.58 -13.36 7.91
C ASN A 337 20.27 -13.49 8.72
N GLY A 338 19.50 -14.55 8.48
CA GLY A 338 18.18 -14.75 9.05
C GLY A 338 18.14 -14.73 10.58
N THR A 339 19.23 -15.14 11.24
CA THR A 339 19.38 -15.08 12.70
C THR A 339 19.16 -13.68 13.28
N THR A 340 19.58 -12.64 12.58
CA THR A 340 19.36 -11.26 12.97
C THR A 340 17.87 -10.88 12.90
N TYR A 341 17.14 -11.42 11.92
CA TYR A 341 15.74 -11.10 11.68
C TYR A 341 14.75 -11.95 12.48
N VAL A 342 15.19 -13.05 13.10
CA VAL A 342 14.34 -13.91 13.97
C VAL A 342 13.71 -13.10 15.12
N ALA A 343 14.36 -12.04 15.60
CA ALA A 343 13.82 -11.14 16.60
C ALA A 343 12.45 -10.54 16.22
N ALA A 344 12.15 -10.46 14.90
CA ALA A 344 10.88 -9.96 14.41
C ALA A 344 9.83 -11.06 14.11
N LYS A 345 10.01 -12.29 14.60
CA LYS A 345 9.05 -13.39 14.37
C LYS A 345 7.64 -13.02 14.83
N ASN A 346 7.50 -12.46 16.05
CA ASN A 346 6.22 -11.98 16.56
C ASN A 346 5.67 -10.81 15.75
N VAL A 347 6.54 -9.91 15.30
CA VAL A 347 6.15 -8.78 14.43
C VAL A 347 5.47 -9.28 13.16
N VAL A 348 6.01 -10.32 12.49
CA VAL A 348 5.41 -10.92 11.29
C VAL A 348 4.01 -11.45 11.58
N PHE A 349 3.82 -12.12 12.72
CA PHE A 349 2.51 -12.63 13.13
C PHE A 349 1.50 -11.50 13.33
N ILE A 350 1.85 -10.51 14.15
CA ILE A 350 0.95 -9.41 14.54
C ILE A 350 0.62 -8.54 13.33
N LEU A 351 1.63 -8.17 12.52
CA LEU A 351 1.41 -7.42 11.28
C LEU A 351 0.65 -8.23 10.24
N GLY A 352 0.89 -9.56 10.17
CA GLY A 352 0.13 -10.47 9.29
C GLY A 352 -1.37 -10.44 9.60
N LEU A 353 -1.74 -10.46 10.89
CA LEU A 353 -3.13 -10.28 11.34
C LEU A 353 -3.67 -8.89 10.96
N SER A 354 -2.87 -7.84 11.14
CA SER A 354 -3.24 -6.48 10.75
C SER A 354 -3.53 -6.39 9.24
N GLN A 355 -2.67 -7.00 8.41
CA GLN A 355 -2.84 -7.05 6.96
C GLN A 355 -4.04 -7.92 6.54
N LEU A 356 -4.37 -8.96 7.30
CA LEU A 356 -5.55 -9.78 7.07
C LEU A 356 -6.84 -8.98 7.33
N ILE A 357 -6.89 -8.18 8.41
CA ILE A 357 -7.99 -7.27 8.69
C ILE A 357 -8.13 -6.26 7.55
N LEU A 358 -7.04 -5.61 7.15
CA LEU A 358 -7.01 -4.66 6.04
C LEU A 358 -7.57 -5.30 4.76
N ALA A 359 -7.07 -6.46 4.37
CA ALA A 359 -7.48 -7.15 3.15
C ALA A 359 -8.99 -7.52 3.20
N THR A 360 -9.44 -8.07 4.31
CA THR A 360 -10.82 -8.56 4.50
C THR A 360 -11.85 -7.43 4.41
N PHE A 361 -11.56 -6.28 5.02
CA PHE A 361 -12.53 -5.19 5.17
C PHE A 361 -12.32 -4.01 4.22
N ASN A 362 -11.32 -4.05 3.32
CA ASN A 362 -11.07 -2.97 2.37
C ASN A 362 -12.28 -2.69 1.44
N ILE A 363 -13.03 -3.73 1.05
CA ILE A 363 -14.24 -3.58 0.23
C ILE A 363 -15.35 -2.83 0.99
N VAL A 364 -15.39 -2.95 2.32
CA VAL A 364 -16.35 -2.23 3.18
C VAL A 364 -16.01 -0.74 3.22
N LEU A 365 -14.71 -0.39 3.25
CA LEU A 365 -14.25 1.00 3.09
C LEU A 365 -14.66 1.56 1.73
N SER A 366 -14.55 0.79 0.65
CA SER A 366 -15.00 1.20 -0.67
C SER A 366 -16.51 1.46 -0.68
N ALA A 367 -17.31 0.61 -0.01
CA ALA A 367 -18.75 0.82 0.15
C ALA A 367 -19.08 2.11 0.90
N LEU A 368 -18.34 2.41 1.98
CA LEU A 368 -18.50 3.67 2.72
C LEU A 368 -18.21 4.87 1.82
N ASN A 369 -17.13 4.83 1.04
CA ASN A 369 -16.72 5.92 0.15
C ASN A 369 -17.72 6.19 -0.99
N TYR A 370 -18.45 5.16 -1.46
CA TYR A 370 -19.47 5.31 -2.50
C TYR A 370 -20.84 5.63 -1.94
N SER A 371 -21.05 5.53 -0.63
CA SER A 371 -22.31 5.82 0.05
C SER A 371 -22.49 7.30 0.37
N ARG A 372 -23.68 7.67 0.83
CA ARG A 372 -23.95 9.02 1.38
C ARG A 372 -23.13 9.34 2.64
N PHE A 373 -22.54 8.33 3.25
CA PHE A 373 -21.77 8.44 4.49
C PHE A 373 -20.27 8.61 4.25
N TYR A 374 -19.83 8.92 3.03
CA TYR A 374 -18.42 9.03 2.66
C TYR A 374 -17.60 9.99 3.55
N ALA A 375 -18.25 11.02 4.13
CA ALA A 375 -17.58 11.97 5.02
C ALA A 375 -17.01 11.28 6.29
N PHE A 376 -17.60 10.19 6.75
CA PHE A 376 -17.08 9.41 7.88
C PHE A 376 -15.77 8.72 7.55
N SER A 377 -15.46 8.44 6.28
CA SER A 377 -14.16 7.86 5.91
C SER A 377 -13.00 8.79 6.25
N LEU A 378 -13.18 10.10 6.05
CA LEU A 378 -12.22 11.11 6.49
C LEU A 378 -12.03 11.10 8.01
N LEU A 379 -13.14 11.16 8.75
CA LEU A 379 -13.11 11.15 10.21
C LEU A 379 -12.38 9.90 10.73
N TYR A 380 -12.71 8.73 10.19
CA TYR A 380 -12.08 7.48 10.62
C TYR A 380 -10.61 7.37 10.21
N SER A 381 -10.21 7.96 9.07
CA SER A 381 -8.78 8.05 8.71
C SER A 381 -8.00 8.92 9.70
N VAL A 382 -8.60 10.01 10.19
CA VAL A 382 -8.00 10.82 11.27
C VAL A 382 -7.92 10.02 12.57
N VAL A 383 -8.99 9.30 12.95
CA VAL A 383 -8.99 8.41 14.12
C VAL A 383 -7.90 7.35 14.00
N LEU A 384 -7.75 6.70 12.83
CA LEU A 384 -6.69 5.75 12.57
C LEU A 384 -5.30 6.35 12.85
N THR A 385 -5.06 7.56 12.30
CA THR A 385 -3.76 8.24 12.46
C THR A 385 -3.50 8.62 13.91
N VAL A 386 -4.48 9.21 14.59
CA VAL A 386 -4.35 9.61 16.00
C VAL A 386 -4.14 8.37 16.88
N THR A 387 -4.91 7.31 16.65
CA THR A 387 -4.74 6.05 17.39
C THR A 387 -3.36 5.46 17.15
N ALA A 388 -2.87 5.44 15.90
CA ALA A 388 -1.54 4.96 15.58
C ALA A 388 -0.45 5.81 16.26
N LEU A 389 -0.58 7.15 16.27
CA LEU A 389 0.34 8.06 16.99
C LEU A 389 0.41 7.74 18.47
N VAL A 390 -0.75 7.67 19.14
CA VAL A 390 -0.82 7.44 20.58
C VAL A 390 -0.29 6.06 20.94
N LEU A 391 -0.69 5.03 20.19
CA LEU A 391 -0.28 3.66 20.47
C LEU A 391 1.21 3.42 20.15
N ASN A 392 1.76 3.96 19.06
CA ASN A 392 3.21 3.87 18.81
C ASN A 392 4.00 4.53 19.93
N ASN A 393 3.61 5.74 20.36
CA ASN A 393 4.30 6.45 21.43
C ASN A 393 4.25 5.72 22.79
N ARG A 394 3.20 4.93 23.04
CA ARG A 394 3.03 4.18 24.29
C ARG A 394 3.58 2.76 24.23
N LEU A 395 3.38 2.05 23.14
CA LEU A 395 3.68 0.62 23.05
C LEU A 395 5.13 0.34 22.64
N ILE A 396 5.76 1.21 21.83
CA ILE A 396 7.15 0.99 21.42
C ILE A 396 8.11 1.04 22.62
N PRO A 397 8.03 2.00 23.54
CA PRO A 397 8.89 1.99 24.73
C PRO A 397 8.72 0.74 25.62
N LEU A 398 7.52 0.13 25.60
CA LEU A 398 7.20 -1.03 26.45
C LEU A 398 7.56 -2.36 25.79
N TYR A 399 7.30 -2.49 24.50
CA TYR A 399 7.36 -3.77 23.76
C TYR A 399 8.28 -3.71 22.53
N GLY A 400 9.00 -2.62 22.31
CA GLY A 400 9.89 -2.46 21.15
C GLY A 400 9.15 -2.57 19.83
N ILE A 401 9.74 -3.28 18.86
CA ILE A 401 9.16 -3.49 17.54
C ILE A 401 7.83 -4.26 17.56
N ASP A 402 7.62 -5.14 18.55
CA ASP A 402 6.33 -5.81 18.76
C ASP A 402 5.25 -4.78 19.15
N GLY A 403 5.61 -3.75 19.91
CA GLY A 403 4.73 -2.63 20.25
C GLY A 403 4.27 -1.85 19.02
N ALA A 404 5.17 -1.63 18.05
CA ALA A 404 4.82 -1.01 16.78
C ALA A 404 3.85 -1.88 15.96
N ALA A 405 4.06 -3.19 15.95
CA ALA A 405 3.17 -4.14 15.29
C ALA A 405 1.78 -4.17 15.95
N LEU A 406 1.72 -4.18 17.29
CA LEU A 406 0.48 -4.10 18.06
C LEU A 406 -0.25 -2.78 17.81
N SER A 407 0.47 -1.67 17.74
CA SER A 407 -0.10 -0.37 17.38
C SER A 407 -0.82 -0.42 16.04
N ASN A 408 -0.18 -1.01 15.00
CA ASN A 408 -0.81 -1.21 13.70
C ASN A 408 -2.06 -2.09 13.78
N LEU A 409 -1.98 -3.23 14.45
CA LEU A 409 -3.10 -4.17 14.58
C LEU A 409 -4.31 -3.51 15.25
N LEU A 410 -4.10 -2.86 16.39
CA LEU A 410 -5.17 -2.21 17.16
C LEU A 410 -5.76 -1.02 16.42
N SER A 411 -4.92 -0.23 15.76
CA SER A 411 -5.37 0.92 14.98
C SER A 411 -6.24 0.50 13.78
N TYR A 412 -5.83 -0.51 13.01
CA TYR A 412 -6.64 -1.03 11.92
C TYR A 412 -7.89 -1.76 12.41
N ALA A 413 -7.82 -2.48 13.53
CA ALA A 413 -8.99 -3.13 14.12
C ALA A 413 -10.04 -2.09 14.53
N LEU A 414 -9.65 -1.02 15.22
CA LEU A 414 -10.55 0.08 15.58
C LEU A 414 -11.11 0.78 14.34
N TYR A 415 -10.27 1.08 13.36
CA TYR A 415 -10.65 1.73 12.12
C TYR A 415 -11.75 0.96 11.37
N PHE A 416 -11.54 -0.33 11.15
CA PHE A 416 -12.52 -1.15 10.43
C PHE A 416 -13.77 -1.46 11.27
N LEU A 417 -13.64 -1.55 12.59
CA LEU A 417 -14.78 -1.67 13.49
C LEU A 417 -15.72 -0.47 13.37
N LEU A 418 -15.18 0.75 13.31
CA LEU A 418 -15.96 1.98 13.11
C LEU A 418 -16.64 1.99 11.73
N ILE A 419 -15.92 1.60 10.67
CA ILE A 419 -16.47 1.56 9.30
C ILE A 419 -17.61 0.54 9.21
N VAL A 420 -17.38 -0.69 9.68
CA VAL A 420 -18.39 -1.77 9.66
C VAL A 420 -19.59 -1.39 10.52
N GLY A 421 -19.34 -0.84 11.71
CA GLY A 421 -20.39 -0.37 12.62
C GLY A 421 -21.28 0.70 11.98
N THR A 422 -20.67 1.70 11.33
CA THR A 422 -21.43 2.77 10.64
C THR A 422 -22.30 2.21 9.51
N LEU A 423 -21.75 1.36 8.65
CA LEU A 423 -22.53 0.77 7.55
C LEU A 423 -23.59 -0.18 8.06
N HIS A 424 -23.34 -0.89 9.15
CA HIS A 424 -24.34 -1.77 9.77
C HIS A 424 -25.51 -0.96 10.34
N ILE A 425 -25.22 0.07 11.15
CA ILE A 425 -26.25 0.87 11.83
C ILE A 425 -27.00 1.79 10.84
N ALA A 426 -26.24 2.50 9.97
CA ALA A 426 -26.81 3.54 9.13
C ALA A 426 -27.40 3.04 7.80
N ALA A 427 -26.87 1.95 7.24
CA ALA A 427 -27.31 1.38 5.96
C ALA A 427 -27.85 -0.06 6.09
N GLY A 428 -27.73 -0.69 7.25
CA GLY A 428 -28.07 -2.10 7.46
C GLY A 428 -27.26 -3.05 6.60
N VAL A 429 -26.04 -2.64 6.21
CA VAL A 429 -25.12 -3.41 5.37
C VAL A 429 -24.04 -3.99 6.26
N SER A 430 -23.85 -5.32 6.22
CA SER A 430 -22.90 -6.01 7.07
C SER A 430 -22.07 -7.02 6.26
N PRO A 431 -20.74 -7.06 6.44
CA PRO A 431 -19.87 -8.04 5.80
C PRO A 431 -20.04 -9.44 6.40
N TRP A 432 -20.59 -9.52 7.61
CA TRP A 432 -20.71 -10.78 8.34
C TRP A 432 -21.67 -11.74 7.63
N SER A 433 -21.18 -12.94 7.38
CA SER A 433 -21.95 -14.02 6.77
C SER A 433 -21.65 -15.35 7.48
N ARG A 434 -22.55 -16.31 7.37
CA ARG A 434 -22.33 -17.66 7.91
C ARG A 434 -21.06 -18.31 7.35
N ASN A 435 -20.76 -18.07 6.07
CA ASN A 435 -19.55 -18.57 5.44
C ASN A 435 -18.29 -17.92 6.01
N MET A 436 -18.33 -16.62 6.31
CA MET A 436 -17.20 -15.92 6.91
C MET A 436 -16.83 -16.47 8.29
N PHE A 437 -17.82 -16.82 9.12
CA PHE A 437 -17.57 -17.48 10.41
C PHE A 437 -17.01 -18.90 10.22
N LYS A 438 -17.49 -19.65 9.24
CA LYS A 438 -16.93 -20.97 8.91
C LYS A 438 -15.50 -20.86 8.40
N THR A 439 -15.20 -19.84 7.57
CA THR A 439 -13.85 -19.58 7.09
C THR A 439 -12.93 -19.22 8.26
N LEU A 440 -13.37 -18.37 9.18
CA LEU A 440 -12.61 -18.04 10.38
C LEU A 440 -12.35 -19.28 11.24
N ALA A 441 -13.38 -20.11 11.46
CA ALA A 441 -13.24 -21.36 12.22
C ALA A 441 -12.25 -22.32 11.54
N LEU A 442 -12.26 -22.43 10.21
CA LEU A 442 -11.29 -23.24 9.46
C LEU A 442 -9.86 -22.71 9.67
N LEU A 443 -9.64 -21.40 9.51
CA LEU A 443 -8.31 -20.80 9.69
C LEU A 443 -7.78 -21.01 11.11
N LEU A 444 -8.64 -20.84 12.12
CA LEU A 444 -8.30 -21.11 13.52
C LEU A 444 -8.02 -22.61 13.77
N ALA A 445 -8.78 -23.51 13.14
CA ALA A 445 -8.54 -24.95 13.26
C ALA A 445 -7.20 -25.36 12.63
N VAL A 446 -6.85 -24.81 11.45
CA VAL A 446 -5.54 -25.06 10.81
C VAL A 446 -4.40 -24.50 11.68
N PHE A 447 -4.56 -23.30 12.24
CA PHE A 447 -3.59 -22.72 13.16
C PHE A 447 -3.40 -23.57 14.42
N ALA A 448 -4.49 -24.00 15.04
CA ALA A 448 -4.46 -24.87 16.22
C ALA A 448 -3.83 -26.24 15.90
N ALA A 449 -4.14 -26.79 14.73
CA ALA A 449 -3.56 -28.06 14.27
C ALA A 449 -2.04 -27.92 14.07
N ASP A 450 -1.54 -26.79 13.52
CA ASP A 450 -0.12 -26.56 13.41
C ASP A 450 0.57 -26.44 14.78
N TRP A 451 -0.05 -25.72 15.72
CA TRP A 451 0.45 -25.60 17.08
C TRP A 451 0.53 -26.96 17.80
N VAL A 452 -0.53 -27.80 17.67
CA VAL A 452 -0.55 -29.17 18.22
C VAL A 452 0.52 -30.03 17.56
N TRP A 453 0.67 -29.94 16.22
CA TRP A 453 1.67 -30.70 15.48
C TRP A 453 3.08 -30.40 15.96
N GLN A 454 3.43 -29.11 16.10
CA GLN A 454 4.74 -28.71 16.59
C GLN A 454 5.05 -29.22 18.00
N ARG A 455 4.02 -29.37 18.83
CA ARG A 455 4.14 -29.81 20.23
C ARG A 455 4.27 -31.32 20.35
N TRP A 456 3.51 -32.08 19.54
CA TRP A 456 3.33 -33.54 19.74
C TRP A 456 4.02 -34.39 18.67
N LEU A 457 4.31 -33.86 17.51
CA LEU A 457 4.90 -34.57 16.37
C LEU A 457 6.11 -33.81 15.79
N PRO A 458 7.10 -33.45 16.62
CA PRO A 458 8.26 -32.71 16.12
C PRO A 458 9.07 -33.57 15.14
N ILE A 459 9.23 -33.06 13.91
CA ILE A 459 10.11 -33.65 12.91
C ILE A 459 11.46 -32.93 13.01
N PRO A 460 12.58 -33.63 13.29
CA PRO A 460 13.89 -32.99 13.53
C PRO A 460 14.41 -32.20 12.31
N ASN A 461 14.13 -32.68 11.10
CA ASN A 461 14.55 -32.00 9.89
C ASN A 461 13.58 -30.85 9.57
N LEU A 462 14.07 -29.60 9.62
CA LEU A 462 13.31 -28.38 9.40
C LEU A 462 12.65 -28.34 8.02
N TRP A 463 13.35 -28.75 6.97
CA TRP A 463 12.84 -28.79 5.61
C TRP A 463 11.68 -29.77 5.46
N LEU A 464 11.90 -31.00 5.95
CA LEU A 464 10.88 -32.05 5.91
C LEU A 464 9.66 -31.65 6.75
N SER A 465 9.90 -31.11 7.95
CA SER A 465 8.85 -30.61 8.85
C SER A 465 7.98 -29.58 8.16
N SER A 466 8.58 -28.54 7.57
CA SER A 466 7.87 -27.47 6.88
C SER A 466 7.10 -27.99 5.67
N LEU A 467 7.71 -28.86 4.86
CA LEU A 467 7.08 -29.42 3.67
C LEU A 467 5.87 -30.30 4.03
N VAL A 468 6.02 -31.21 4.99
CA VAL A 468 4.94 -32.11 5.41
C VAL A 468 3.81 -31.32 6.08
N ARG A 469 4.11 -30.42 7.01
CA ARG A 469 3.08 -29.59 7.67
C ARG A 469 2.33 -28.74 6.65
N THR A 470 3.04 -28.10 5.73
CA THR A 470 2.40 -27.30 4.67
C THR A 470 1.51 -28.17 3.79
N ALA A 471 2.02 -29.30 3.29
CA ALA A 471 1.24 -30.19 2.42
C ALA A 471 -0.03 -30.72 3.11
N VAL A 472 0.09 -31.18 4.36
CA VAL A 472 -1.03 -31.73 5.11
C VAL A 472 -2.02 -30.66 5.56
N LEU A 473 -1.56 -29.62 6.25
CA LEU A 473 -2.44 -28.63 6.85
C LEU A 473 -3.07 -27.70 5.81
N MET A 474 -2.28 -27.21 4.85
CA MET A 474 -2.82 -26.36 3.78
C MET A 474 -3.65 -27.18 2.79
N GLY A 475 -3.24 -28.42 2.48
CA GLY A 475 -4.01 -29.35 1.65
C GLY A 475 -5.34 -29.70 2.28
N ALA A 476 -5.35 -30.09 3.56
CA ALA A 476 -6.59 -30.35 4.30
C ALA A 476 -7.48 -29.09 4.37
N GLY A 477 -6.90 -27.93 4.67
CA GLY A 477 -7.62 -26.65 4.68
C GLY A 477 -8.28 -26.34 3.34
N ALA A 478 -7.56 -26.52 2.24
CA ALA A 478 -8.09 -26.30 0.88
C ALA A 478 -9.21 -27.29 0.54
N VAL A 479 -9.04 -28.58 0.87
CA VAL A 479 -10.06 -29.62 0.65
C VAL A 479 -11.33 -29.32 1.46
N ILE A 480 -11.18 -28.94 2.74
CA ILE A 480 -12.31 -28.56 3.60
C ILE A 480 -13.02 -27.32 3.05
N ALA A 481 -12.27 -26.28 2.66
CA ALA A 481 -12.82 -25.06 2.06
C ALA A 481 -13.64 -25.37 0.80
N PHE A 482 -13.14 -26.26 -0.05
CA PHE A 482 -13.81 -26.70 -1.27
C PHE A 482 -15.06 -27.53 -0.96
N ARG A 483 -14.95 -28.55 -0.09
CA ARG A 483 -16.05 -29.48 0.23
C ARG A 483 -17.23 -28.78 0.90
N TYR A 484 -16.95 -27.82 1.80
CA TYR A 484 -18.00 -27.08 2.51
C TYR A 484 -18.43 -25.81 1.75
N ARG A 485 -17.94 -25.62 0.51
CA ARG A 485 -18.28 -24.47 -0.35
C ARG A 485 -18.17 -23.15 0.39
N LEU A 486 -17.05 -22.95 1.08
CA LEU A 486 -16.82 -21.72 1.84
C LEU A 486 -16.76 -20.48 0.92
N SER A 487 -16.28 -20.65 -0.32
CA SER A 487 -16.36 -19.67 -1.38
C SER A 487 -17.05 -20.29 -2.60
N PRO A 488 -18.35 -20.06 -2.79
CA PRO A 488 -19.10 -20.56 -3.95
C PRO A 488 -18.45 -20.17 -5.28
N GLU A 489 -17.93 -18.95 -5.38
CA GLU A 489 -17.33 -18.42 -6.60
C GLU A 489 -16.05 -19.18 -6.99
N ILE A 490 -15.19 -19.48 -6.02
CA ILE A 490 -13.98 -20.28 -6.26
C ILE A 490 -14.37 -21.72 -6.65
N ASN A 491 -15.38 -22.26 -6.02
CA ASN A 491 -15.86 -23.61 -6.34
C ASN A 491 -16.43 -23.70 -7.75
N GLU A 492 -17.23 -22.72 -8.19
CA GLU A 492 -17.77 -22.63 -9.53
C GLU A 492 -16.66 -22.49 -10.58
N TRP A 493 -15.67 -21.64 -10.30
CA TRP A 493 -14.52 -21.45 -11.19
C TRP A 493 -13.68 -22.74 -11.36
N ILE A 494 -13.45 -23.51 -10.27
CA ILE A 494 -12.74 -24.78 -10.35
C ILE A 494 -13.56 -25.81 -11.13
N ASN A 495 -14.88 -25.88 -10.90
CA ASN A 495 -15.75 -26.82 -11.59
C ASN A 495 -15.90 -26.49 -13.08
N SER A 496 -15.95 -25.23 -13.46
CA SER A 496 -16.04 -24.78 -14.86
C SER A 496 -14.80 -25.15 -15.70
N ARG A 497 -13.66 -25.46 -15.08
CA ARG A 497 -12.43 -25.92 -15.74
C ARG A 497 -12.29 -27.46 -15.79
N ARG A 498 -13.18 -28.19 -15.14
CA ARG A 498 -13.21 -29.66 -15.13
C ARG A 498 -14.11 -30.22 -16.23
N VAL A 499 -14.87 -29.39 -16.91
CA VAL A 499 -15.66 -29.67 -18.11
C VAL A 499 -14.92 -29.12 -19.33
#